data_dc74b383c561922ea4f839672d688130
#
_entry.id   dc74b383c561922ea4f839672d688130
#
_cell.length_a   1.000
_cell.length_b   1.000
_cell.length_c   1.000
_cell.angle_alpha   90.00
_cell.angle_beta   90.00
_cell.angle_gamma   90.00
#
_symmetry.space_group_name_H-M   'P 1'
#
loop_
_entity.id
_entity.type
_entity.pdbx_description
1 polymer ?
#
loop_
_entity_poly.entity_id
_entity_poly.type
_entity_poly.pdbx_seq_one_letter_code
_entity_poly.pdbx_strand_id
1 'polypeptide(L)'
;MADVYHAISTGYGGLLACLGSSVSHAPVLLTEHGIYTREREEEIIRADWVVPSFKDRWIRFFYLLSEEIYRRAFRVTSLFHNARKTQIDMGCDADKCLVIPNGIQFDRFMDIPLKPDDGWVDIGAVVRLAPIKDVKTMVYAFFELHERLPKVRLHIMGGVDDEEYGAECRALVETLGVRDLIFTGRVNVVEYMEKLDFTILTSISEGQPLSVLESLAARRPCVTTEVGCCRELLEGAPGDDFGVAGFVTPPMYRKGLADAMERMCTSRARRIEMGERGQRRVATYFLHEQMLANYRALYDETAQAFDLPREGE
;
A
#
# COMPACT_ATOMS: atom_id res chain seq x y z
N MET A 1 -17.09 -28.99 -11.67
CA MET A 1 -15.95 -28.41 -12.40
C MET A 1 -15.98 -26.92 -12.07
N ALA A 2 -14.87 -26.20 -12.00
CA ALA A 2 -14.94 -24.77 -11.71
C ALA A 2 -15.41 -23.99 -12.94
N ASP A 3 -16.24 -22.97 -12.75
CA ASP A 3 -16.74 -22.10 -13.82
C ASP A 3 -15.73 -20.99 -14.16
N VAL A 4 -14.94 -20.56 -13.19
CA VAL A 4 -13.88 -19.54 -13.32
C VAL A 4 -12.69 -19.90 -12.42
N TYR A 5 -11.49 -19.68 -12.88
CA TYR A 5 -10.27 -19.70 -12.07
C TYR A 5 -9.82 -18.27 -11.80
N HIS A 6 -9.84 -17.84 -10.56
CA HIS A 6 -9.35 -16.51 -10.19
C HIS A 6 -8.08 -16.63 -9.35
N ALA A 7 -6.93 -16.34 -9.96
CA ALA A 7 -5.64 -16.30 -9.29
C ALA A 7 -5.35 -14.90 -8.70
N ILE A 8 -4.68 -14.86 -7.55
CA ILE A 8 -4.32 -13.61 -6.87
C ILE A 8 -2.83 -13.25 -7.03
N SER A 9 -2.11 -13.98 -7.85
CA SER A 9 -0.71 -13.69 -8.23
C SER A 9 -0.35 -14.43 -9.51
N THR A 10 0.66 -13.96 -10.22
CA THR A 10 1.20 -14.66 -11.41
C THR A 10 1.95 -15.93 -11.06
N GLY A 11 2.63 -16.04 -9.96
CA GLY A 11 3.46 -17.17 -9.57
C GLY A 11 2.82 -18.56 -9.73
N TYR A 12 3.02 -19.42 -8.76
CA TYR A 12 2.49 -20.79 -8.80
C TYR A 12 0.94 -20.83 -8.80
N GLY A 13 0.29 -19.87 -8.12
CA GLY A 13 -1.17 -19.75 -8.11
C GLY A 13 -1.74 -19.52 -9.52
N GLY A 14 -1.16 -18.59 -10.27
CA GLY A 14 -1.54 -18.31 -11.66
C GLY A 14 -1.26 -19.50 -12.59
N LEU A 15 -0.12 -20.20 -12.39
CA LEU A 15 0.17 -21.41 -13.15
C LEU A 15 -0.89 -22.50 -12.93
N LEU A 16 -1.27 -22.76 -11.68
CA LEU A 16 -2.31 -23.74 -11.36
C LEU A 16 -3.67 -23.37 -11.95
N ALA A 17 -4.02 -22.09 -11.91
CA ALA A 17 -5.24 -21.58 -12.56
C ALA A 17 -5.22 -21.84 -14.08
N CYS A 18 -4.09 -21.57 -14.75
CA CYS A 18 -3.92 -21.84 -16.18
C CYS A 18 -3.95 -23.33 -16.52
N LEU A 19 -3.37 -24.20 -15.67
CA LEU A 19 -3.46 -25.65 -15.84
C LEU A 19 -4.90 -26.15 -15.68
N GLY A 20 -5.61 -25.68 -14.65
CA GLY A 20 -7.02 -25.99 -14.44
C GLY A 20 -7.88 -25.58 -15.64
N SER A 21 -7.68 -24.34 -16.14
CA SER A 21 -8.34 -23.84 -17.35
C SER A 21 -8.07 -24.68 -18.58
N SER A 22 -6.85 -25.19 -18.76
CA SER A 22 -6.50 -26.04 -19.90
C SER A 22 -7.27 -27.37 -19.91
N VAL A 23 -7.74 -27.84 -18.74
CA VAL A 23 -8.51 -29.10 -18.61
C VAL A 23 -10.01 -28.83 -18.67
N SER A 24 -10.50 -27.78 -18.04
CA SER A 24 -11.94 -27.47 -17.91
C SER A 24 -12.47 -26.51 -18.95
N HIS A 25 -11.59 -25.81 -19.69
CA HIS A 25 -11.89 -24.70 -20.59
C HIS A 25 -12.52 -23.48 -19.92
N ALA A 26 -12.52 -23.41 -18.57
CA ALA A 26 -13.01 -22.28 -17.83
C ALA A 26 -12.05 -21.07 -17.94
N PRO A 27 -12.56 -19.83 -17.95
CA PRO A 27 -11.73 -18.62 -18.01
C PRO A 27 -10.82 -18.44 -16.80
N VAL A 28 -9.70 -17.74 -17.03
CA VAL A 28 -8.78 -17.34 -15.98
C VAL A 28 -8.88 -15.84 -15.76
N LEU A 29 -9.11 -15.44 -14.53
CA LEU A 29 -8.94 -14.07 -14.04
C LEU A 29 -7.67 -13.99 -13.19
N LEU A 30 -6.98 -12.88 -13.27
CA LEU A 30 -5.79 -12.62 -12.46
C LEU A 30 -5.96 -11.29 -11.73
N THR A 31 -5.76 -11.27 -10.41
CA THR A 31 -5.60 -10.05 -9.61
C THR A 31 -4.20 -10.02 -9.02
N GLU A 32 -3.45 -8.95 -9.23
CA GLU A 32 -2.18 -8.74 -8.57
C GLU A 32 -2.27 -7.61 -7.55
N HIS A 33 -2.02 -7.93 -6.28
CA HIS A 33 -1.94 -6.94 -5.19
C HIS A 33 -0.59 -6.23 -5.14
N GLY A 34 0.44 -6.82 -5.69
CA GLY A 34 1.78 -6.32 -5.97
C GLY A 34 2.28 -7.02 -7.23
N ILE A 35 3.40 -6.60 -7.79
CA ILE A 35 3.98 -7.27 -8.98
C ILE A 35 4.86 -8.42 -8.50
N TYR A 36 4.25 -9.60 -8.41
CA TYR A 36 4.87 -10.82 -7.87
C TYR A 36 6.27 -11.10 -8.46
N THR A 37 6.42 -10.94 -9.77
CA THR A 37 7.70 -11.19 -10.45
C THR A 37 8.81 -10.27 -9.95
N ARG A 38 8.52 -8.97 -9.73
CA ARG A 38 9.50 -8.03 -9.17
C ARG A 38 9.86 -8.37 -7.73
N GLU A 39 8.88 -8.76 -6.94
CA GLU A 39 9.11 -9.20 -5.55
C GLU A 39 10.01 -10.45 -5.51
N ARG A 40 9.76 -11.40 -6.41
CA ARG A 40 10.62 -12.61 -6.56
C ARG A 40 12.03 -12.28 -7.05
N GLU A 41 12.16 -11.36 -7.99
CA GLU A 41 13.48 -10.90 -8.47
C GLU A 41 14.30 -10.30 -7.32
N GLU A 42 13.72 -9.38 -6.55
CA GLU A 42 14.41 -8.78 -5.41
C GLU A 42 14.78 -9.83 -4.34
N GLU A 43 13.88 -10.76 -4.06
CA GLU A 43 14.15 -11.85 -3.10
C GLU A 43 15.27 -12.76 -3.59
N ILE A 44 15.26 -13.17 -4.86
CA ILE A 44 16.30 -14.02 -5.45
C ILE A 44 17.66 -13.31 -5.46
N ILE A 45 17.68 -12.01 -5.78
CA ILE A 45 18.92 -11.22 -5.76
C ILE A 45 19.54 -11.24 -4.36
N ARG A 46 18.72 -11.08 -3.31
CA ARG A 46 19.17 -11.04 -1.91
C ARG A 46 19.42 -12.43 -1.31
N ALA A 47 18.88 -13.49 -1.91
CA ALA A 47 18.93 -14.82 -1.34
C ALA A 47 20.35 -15.42 -1.32
N ASP A 48 20.80 -15.86 -0.15
CA ASP A 48 22.08 -16.57 0.02
C ASP A 48 21.98 -18.07 -0.33
N TRP A 49 20.77 -18.64 -0.26
CA TRP A 49 20.51 -20.05 -0.58
C TRP A 49 20.48 -20.37 -2.07
N VAL A 50 20.37 -19.35 -2.95
CA VAL A 50 20.42 -19.52 -4.40
C VAL A 50 21.85 -19.34 -4.87
N VAL A 51 22.39 -20.37 -5.52
CA VAL A 51 23.72 -20.30 -6.14
C VAL A 51 23.77 -19.15 -7.14
N PRO A 52 24.75 -18.23 -7.08
CA PRO A 52 24.81 -17.02 -7.90
C PRO A 52 24.60 -17.25 -9.41
N SER A 53 25.18 -18.31 -9.96
CA SER A 53 25.01 -18.65 -11.39
C SER A 53 23.61 -19.11 -11.80
N PHE A 54 22.72 -19.37 -10.83
CA PHE A 54 21.33 -19.75 -11.09
C PHE A 54 20.34 -18.61 -10.86
N LYS A 55 20.75 -17.49 -10.23
CA LYS A 55 19.84 -16.37 -9.93
C LYS A 55 19.14 -15.85 -11.19
N ASP A 56 19.88 -15.54 -12.24
CA ASP A 56 19.33 -15.06 -13.52
C ASP A 56 18.33 -16.04 -14.16
N ARG A 57 18.59 -17.35 -14.02
CA ARG A 57 17.68 -18.38 -14.56
C ARG A 57 16.37 -18.43 -13.81
N TRP A 58 16.40 -18.33 -12.47
CA TRP A 58 15.20 -18.27 -11.64
C TRP A 58 14.39 -16.99 -11.88
N ILE A 59 15.07 -15.84 -11.98
CA ILE A 59 14.42 -14.57 -12.32
C ILE A 59 13.72 -14.69 -13.66
N ARG A 60 14.45 -15.15 -14.70
CA ARG A 60 13.89 -15.36 -16.04
C ARG A 60 12.71 -16.33 -16.05
N PHE A 61 12.77 -17.38 -15.24
CA PHE A 61 11.66 -18.33 -15.10
C PHE A 61 10.38 -17.63 -14.61
N PHE A 62 10.46 -16.77 -13.59
CA PHE A 62 9.30 -16.05 -13.10
C PHE A 62 8.76 -15.02 -14.09
N TYR A 63 9.64 -14.37 -14.86
CA TYR A 63 9.20 -13.48 -15.96
C TYR A 63 8.44 -14.25 -17.03
N LEU A 64 8.98 -15.37 -17.53
CA LEU A 64 8.30 -16.22 -18.52
C LEU A 64 6.98 -16.80 -17.99
N LEU A 65 6.93 -17.16 -16.71
CA LEU A 65 5.72 -17.66 -16.08
C LEU A 65 4.65 -16.58 -16.04
N SER A 66 5.00 -15.36 -15.68
CA SER A 66 4.06 -14.22 -15.65
C SER A 66 3.55 -13.86 -17.05
N GLU A 67 4.44 -13.82 -18.05
CA GLU A 67 4.08 -13.59 -19.45
C GLU A 67 3.05 -14.62 -19.95
N GLU A 68 3.27 -15.91 -19.66
CA GLU A 68 2.35 -16.97 -20.05
C GLU A 68 0.99 -16.84 -19.35
N ILE A 69 0.98 -16.46 -18.06
CA ILE A 69 -0.26 -16.26 -17.31
C ILE A 69 -1.02 -15.03 -17.85
N TYR A 70 -0.33 -13.91 -18.12
CA TYR A 70 -0.94 -12.72 -18.74
C TYR A 70 -1.55 -13.05 -20.11
N ARG A 71 -0.85 -13.86 -20.92
CA ARG A 71 -1.34 -14.28 -22.23
C ARG A 71 -2.65 -15.08 -22.12
N ARG A 72 -2.77 -15.98 -21.14
CA ARG A 72 -3.92 -16.86 -20.93
C ARG A 72 -5.08 -16.22 -20.19
N ALA A 73 -4.81 -15.25 -19.33
CA ALA A 73 -5.85 -14.57 -18.56
C ALA A 73 -6.83 -13.85 -19.50
N PHE A 74 -8.12 -13.95 -19.19
CA PHE A 74 -9.18 -13.18 -19.84
C PHE A 74 -9.10 -11.71 -19.43
N ARG A 75 -8.99 -11.45 -18.11
CA ARG A 75 -8.73 -10.13 -17.54
C ARG A 75 -7.63 -10.20 -16.49
N VAL A 76 -6.88 -9.11 -16.40
CA VAL A 76 -5.81 -8.90 -15.40
C VAL A 76 -6.11 -7.62 -14.65
N THR A 77 -6.21 -7.71 -13.32
CA THR A 77 -6.47 -6.55 -12.49
C THR A 77 -5.27 -6.20 -11.63
N SER A 78 -5.08 -4.93 -11.40
CA SER A 78 -4.11 -4.37 -10.45
C SER A 78 -4.77 -3.35 -9.55
N LEU A 79 -4.12 -2.99 -8.44
CA LEU A 79 -4.68 -2.07 -7.46
C LEU A 79 -4.50 -0.59 -7.82
N PHE A 80 -3.57 -0.26 -8.74
CA PHE A 80 -3.21 1.11 -9.10
C PHE A 80 -2.60 1.23 -10.49
N HIS A 81 -2.59 2.43 -11.04
CA HIS A 81 -2.22 2.67 -12.44
C HIS A 81 -0.75 2.34 -12.75
N ASN A 82 0.17 2.61 -11.82
CA ASN A 82 1.58 2.27 -12.04
C ASN A 82 1.80 0.74 -12.07
N ALA A 83 1.05 -0.04 -11.28
CA ALA A 83 1.10 -1.51 -11.36
C ALA A 83 0.53 -1.99 -12.71
N ARG A 84 -0.60 -1.44 -13.18
CA ARG A 84 -1.14 -1.72 -14.51
C ARG A 84 -0.10 -1.42 -15.60
N LYS A 85 0.58 -0.29 -15.52
CA LYS A 85 1.66 0.03 -16.46
C LYS A 85 2.76 -1.02 -16.45
N THR A 86 3.19 -1.43 -15.25
CA THR A 86 4.20 -2.49 -15.11
C THR A 86 3.75 -3.82 -15.71
N GLN A 87 2.48 -4.23 -15.54
CA GLN A 87 1.92 -5.42 -16.17
C GLN A 87 2.01 -5.34 -17.69
N ILE A 88 1.69 -4.19 -18.28
CA ILE A 88 1.79 -3.96 -19.73
C ILE A 88 3.25 -4.00 -20.19
N ASP A 89 4.16 -3.35 -19.47
CA ASP A 89 5.61 -3.36 -19.76
C ASP A 89 6.20 -4.79 -19.68
N MET A 90 5.58 -5.66 -18.88
CA MET A 90 5.93 -7.09 -18.75
C MET A 90 5.20 -8.00 -19.74
N GLY A 91 4.52 -7.46 -20.77
CA GLY A 91 3.91 -8.22 -21.86
C GLY A 91 2.44 -8.53 -21.69
N CYS A 92 1.74 -7.96 -20.69
CA CYS A 92 0.28 -8.07 -20.64
C CYS A 92 -0.36 -7.16 -21.70
N ASP A 93 -1.38 -7.67 -22.38
CA ASP A 93 -2.17 -6.87 -23.30
C ASP A 93 -2.91 -5.76 -22.55
N ALA A 94 -2.76 -4.52 -23.01
CA ALA A 94 -3.34 -3.34 -22.38
C ALA A 94 -4.88 -3.41 -22.29
N ASP A 95 -5.54 -4.06 -23.26
CA ASP A 95 -7.00 -4.20 -23.30
C ASP A 95 -7.53 -5.20 -22.26
N LYS A 96 -6.66 -6.06 -21.74
CA LYS A 96 -6.99 -6.99 -20.65
C LYS A 96 -6.80 -6.38 -19.26
N CYS A 97 -5.99 -5.30 -19.16
CA CYS A 97 -5.56 -4.74 -17.88
C CYS A 97 -6.58 -3.73 -17.34
N LEU A 98 -7.09 -4.01 -16.15
CA LEU A 98 -8.01 -3.15 -15.41
C LEU A 98 -7.38 -2.68 -14.09
N VAL A 99 -7.81 -1.53 -13.58
CA VAL A 99 -7.45 -1.08 -12.23
C VAL A 99 -8.68 -1.22 -11.34
N ILE A 100 -8.58 -2.08 -10.31
CA ILE A 100 -9.59 -2.24 -9.27
C ILE A 100 -8.88 -2.04 -7.93
N PRO A 101 -8.90 -0.83 -7.37
CA PRO A 101 -8.25 -0.56 -6.10
C PRO A 101 -8.97 -1.24 -4.93
N ASN A 102 -8.22 -1.52 -3.86
CA ASN A 102 -8.86 -1.89 -2.60
C ASN A 102 -9.68 -0.71 -2.07
N GLY A 103 -10.82 -1.03 -1.48
CA GLY A 103 -11.65 -0.07 -0.78
C GLY A 103 -11.57 -0.24 0.73
N ILE A 104 -11.91 0.80 1.46
CA ILE A 104 -12.04 0.78 2.92
C ILE A 104 -13.47 1.08 3.36
N GLN A 105 -13.79 0.73 4.60
CA GLN A 105 -15.04 1.11 5.27
C GLN A 105 -14.96 2.59 5.67
N PHE A 106 -15.22 3.49 4.72
CA PHE A 106 -15.04 4.92 4.84
C PHE A 106 -15.81 5.52 6.04
N ASP A 107 -17.04 5.06 6.27
CA ASP A 107 -17.93 5.54 7.35
C ASP A 107 -17.31 5.40 8.75
N ARG A 108 -16.35 4.48 8.93
CA ARG A 108 -15.66 4.33 10.21
C ARG A 108 -14.71 5.47 10.53
N PHE A 109 -14.28 6.24 9.53
CA PHE A 109 -13.20 7.23 9.65
C PHE A 109 -13.66 8.66 9.35
N MET A 110 -14.70 8.84 8.54
CA MET A 110 -15.05 10.13 7.95
C MET A 110 -15.43 11.20 8.97
N ASP A 111 -16.03 10.80 10.08
CA ASP A 111 -16.54 11.73 11.11
C ASP A 111 -15.58 11.93 12.29
N ILE A 112 -14.38 11.34 12.24
CA ILE A 112 -13.38 11.50 13.31
C ILE A 112 -13.03 12.99 13.45
N PRO A 113 -13.19 13.59 14.64
CA PRO A 113 -12.91 15.01 14.84
C PRO A 113 -11.44 15.32 14.62
N LEU A 114 -11.13 16.52 14.15
CA LEU A 114 -9.74 16.99 14.09
C LEU A 114 -9.21 17.18 15.52
N LYS A 115 -7.94 16.84 15.73
CA LYS A 115 -7.27 17.07 17.01
C LYS A 115 -7.35 18.56 17.38
N PRO A 116 -7.75 18.91 18.62
CA PRO A 116 -7.67 20.28 19.12
C PRO A 116 -6.24 20.80 19.06
N ASP A 117 -6.07 22.10 18.90
CA ASP A 117 -4.75 22.73 18.96
C ASP A 117 -4.32 22.88 20.43
N ASP A 118 -3.39 22.05 20.84
CA ASP A 118 -2.79 22.06 22.17
C ASP A 118 -1.33 22.55 22.17
N GLY A 119 -0.88 23.06 21.02
CA GLY A 119 0.50 23.51 20.81
C GLY A 119 1.50 22.38 20.54
N TRP A 120 1.03 21.13 20.41
CA TRP A 120 1.80 19.96 20.00
C TRP A 120 1.35 19.45 18.64
N VAL A 121 2.28 18.88 17.90
CA VAL A 121 1.96 18.15 16.65
C VAL A 121 2.18 16.66 16.89
N ASP A 122 1.10 15.89 16.79
CA ASP A 122 1.10 14.45 16.99
C ASP A 122 1.13 13.71 15.65
N ILE A 123 2.19 12.96 15.44
CA ILE A 123 2.44 12.18 14.23
C ILE A 123 2.10 10.72 14.51
N GLY A 124 1.28 10.08 13.69
CA GLY A 124 0.93 8.67 13.84
C GLY A 124 1.62 7.78 12.80
N ALA A 125 2.02 6.58 13.20
CA ALA A 125 2.46 5.54 12.27
C ALA A 125 1.68 4.25 12.57
N VAL A 126 0.78 3.86 11.67
CA VAL A 126 0.03 2.59 11.78
C VAL A 126 0.82 1.51 11.07
N VAL A 127 1.72 0.86 11.80
CA VAL A 127 2.67 -0.10 11.25
C VAL A 127 2.98 -1.23 12.23
N ARG A 128 3.19 -2.44 11.70
CA ARG A 128 3.78 -3.54 12.45
C ARG A 128 5.29 -3.37 12.51
N LEU A 129 5.94 -3.76 13.61
CA LEU A 129 7.39 -3.75 13.69
C LEU A 129 7.95 -4.94 12.90
N ALA A 130 8.32 -4.66 11.66
CA ALA A 130 8.91 -5.60 10.71
C ALA A 130 9.91 -4.86 9.79
N PRO A 131 10.99 -5.52 9.32
CA PRO A 131 12.03 -4.88 8.50
C PRO A 131 11.50 -4.12 7.28
N ILE A 132 10.48 -4.68 6.61
CA ILE A 132 9.88 -4.09 5.42
C ILE A 132 9.21 -2.72 5.67
N LYS A 133 8.83 -2.42 6.93
CA LYS A 133 8.21 -1.16 7.35
C LYS A 133 9.23 -0.07 7.67
N ASP A 134 10.50 -0.42 7.75
CA ASP A 134 11.64 0.47 7.97
C ASP A 134 11.43 1.51 9.10
N VAL A 135 11.00 0.99 10.26
CA VAL A 135 10.76 1.82 11.45
C VAL A 135 12.05 2.47 11.93
N LYS A 136 13.23 1.89 11.64
CA LYS A 136 14.51 2.50 12.01
C LYS A 136 14.74 3.82 11.28
N THR A 137 14.47 3.89 9.96
CA THR A 137 14.54 5.16 9.20
C THR A 137 13.52 6.17 9.75
N MET A 138 12.33 5.73 10.15
CA MET A 138 11.34 6.58 10.82
C MET A 138 11.88 7.20 12.12
N VAL A 139 12.51 6.38 12.97
CA VAL A 139 13.12 6.83 14.24
C VAL A 139 14.23 7.85 13.97
N TYR A 140 15.13 7.60 13.03
CA TYR A 140 16.17 8.56 12.65
C TYR A 140 15.58 9.87 12.12
N ALA A 141 14.58 9.81 11.24
CA ALA A 141 13.94 11.00 10.69
C ALA A 141 13.20 11.80 11.78
N PHE A 142 12.54 11.11 12.71
CA PHE A 142 11.89 11.76 13.83
C PHE A 142 12.90 12.39 14.79
N PHE A 143 14.02 11.74 15.07
CA PHE A 143 15.10 12.32 15.85
C PHE A 143 15.59 13.65 15.25
N GLU A 144 15.87 13.68 13.93
CA GLU A 144 16.27 14.90 13.23
C GLU A 144 15.16 15.99 13.27
N LEU A 145 13.90 15.61 13.19
CA LEU A 145 12.78 16.54 13.31
C LEU A 145 12.67 17.11 14.72
N HIS A 146 12.76 16.25 15.74
CA HIS A 146 12.59 16.64 17.15
C HIS A 146 13.68 17.64 17.62
N GLU A 147 14.91 17.52 17.09
CA GLU A 147 15.98 18.48 17.34
C GLU A 147 15.66 19.89 16.77
N ARG A 148 14.86 19.96 15.70
CA ARG A 148 14.44 21.23 15.06
C ARG A 148 13.14 21.78 15.66
N LEU A 149 12.23 20.90 16.01
CA LEU A 149 10.88 21.21 16.51
C LEU A 149 10.58 20.38 17.76
N PRO A 150 10.81 20.93 18.97
CA PRO A 150 10.70 20.15 20.21
C PRO A 150 9.26 19.84 20.65
N LYS A 151 8.24 20.44 20.03
CA LYS A 151 6.82 20.20 20.34
C LYS A 151 6.17 19.25 19.31
N VAL A 152 6.83 18.14 19.04
CA VAL A 152 6.32 17.06 18.19
C VAL A 152 6.34 15.74 18.94
N ARG A 153 5.37 14.87 18.69
CA ARG A 153 5.31 13.50 19.25
C ARG A 153 5.09 12.50 18.13
N LEU A 154 5.76 11.35 18.23
CA LEU A 154 5.57 10.25 17.30
C LEU A 154 4.94 9.05 18.01
N HIS A 155 3.82 8.58 17.50
CA HIS A 155 3.07 7.44 18.01
C HIS A 155 3.16 6.28 17.02
N ILE A 156 3.89 5.21 17.38
CA ILE A 156 4.02 4.01 16.56
C ILE A 156 2.98 2.99 17.05
N MET A 157 1.95 2.80 16.23
CA MET A 157 0.77 1.99 16.54
C MET A 157 0.82 0.68 15.77
N GLY A 158 1.03 -0.42 16.46
CA GLY A 158 1.03 -1.75 15.89
C GLY A 158 1.74 -2.77 16.75
N GLY A 159 1.57 -4.03 16.40
CA GLY A 159 2.22 -5.15 17.06
C GLY A 159 3.65 -5.36 16.55
N VAL A 160 4.35 -6.28 17.21
CA VAL A 160 5.66 -6.77 16.79
C VAL A 160 5.42 -8.04 15.97
N ASP A 161 5.89 -8.06 14.73
CA ASP A 161 5.88 -9.24 13.85
C ASP A 161 7.23 -9.96 13.89
N ASP A 162 8.31 -9.17 14.07
CA ASP A 162 9.68 -9.65 14.17
C ASP A 162 10.24 -9.13 15.49
N GLU A 163 10.43 -10.05 16.45
CA GLU A 163 10.85 -9.70 17.82
C GLU A 163 12.27 -9.11 17.86
N GLU A 164 13.18 -9.63 17.03
CA GLU A 164 14.56 -9.12 16.94
C GLU A 164 14.57 -7.70 16.42
N TYR A 165 13.87 -7.46 15.30
CA TYR A 165 13.72 -6.14 14.71
C TYR A 165 13.01 -5.15 15.67
N GLY A 166 11.98 -5.62 16.37
CA GLY A 166 11.28 -4.84 17.38
C GLY A 166 12.18 -4.42 18.54
N ALA A 167 13.04 -5.33 19.01
CA ALA A 167 14.04 -5.05 20.04
C ALA A 167 15.09 -4.02 19.55
N GLU A 168 15.57 -4.19 18.31
CA GLU A 168 16.52 -3.24 17.68
C GLU A 168 15.93 -1.83 17.54
N CYS A 169 14.65 -1.71 17.18
CA CYS A 169 13.97 -0.41 17.09
C CYS A 169 13.91 0.28 18.46
N ARG A 170 13.60 -0.43 19.54
CA ARG A 170 13.58 0.11 20.90
C ARG A 170 14.98 0.52 21.37
N ALA A 171 15.97 -0.35 21.15
CA ALA A 171 17.37 -0.06 21.47
C ALA A 171 17.89 1.18 20.72
N LEU A 172 17.46 1.37 19.48
CA LEU A 172 17.81 2.56 18.69
C LEU A 172 17.25 3.84 19.34
N VAL A 173 15.97 3.83 19.77
CA VAL A 173 15.35 4.97 20.46
C VAL A 173 16.11 5.32 21.74
N GLU A 174 16.49 4.31 22.53
CA GLU A 174 17.29 4.50 23.75
C GLU A 174 18.69 5.04 23.45
N THR A 175 19.37 4.45 22.46
CA THR A 175 20.73 4.86 22.06
C THR A 175 20.80 6.31 21.58
N LEU A 176 19.80 6.75 20.82
CA LEU A 176 19.69 8.12 20.32
C LEU A 176 19.15 9.10 21.38
N GLY A 177 18.62 8.59 22.49
CA GLY A 177 17.98 9.42 23.52
C GLY A 177 16.73 10.14 22.99
N VAL A 178 16.02 9.54 22.04
CA VAL A 178 14.81 10.14 21.44
C VAL A 178 13.72 10.27 22.48
N ARG A 179 13.24 11.49 22.69
CA ARG A 179 12.09 11.79 23.55
C ARG A 179 10.82 11.93 22.72
N ASP A 180 9.67 11.82 23.38
CA ASP A 180 8.35 12.03 22.75
C ASP A 180 8.05 11.05 21.59
N LEU A 181 8.70 9.86 21.57
CA LEU A 181 8.38 8.74 20.73
C LEU A 181 7.74 7.63 21.56
N ILE A 182 6.56 7.19 21.16
CA ILE A 182 5.71 6.27 21.92
C ILE A 182 5.42 5.04 21.09
N PHE A 183 5.85 3.86 21.55
CA PHE A 183 5.37 2.58 21.03
C PHE A 183 4.07 2.21 21.76
N THR A 184 2.94 2.34 21.09
CA THR A 184 1.63 2.12 21.72
C THR A 184 1.25 0.64 21.81
N GLY A 185 1.90 -0.22 21.02
CA GLY A 185 1.41 -1.55 20.74
C GLY A 185 0.15 -1.51 19.86
N ARG A 186 -0.65 -2.60 19.92
CA ARG A 186 -1.94 -2.67 19.19
C ARG A 186 -2.97 -1.79 19.88
N VAL A 187 -3.60 -0.90 19.12
CA VAL A 187 -4.64 0.03 19.58
C VAL A 187 -5.84 -0.02 18.63
N ASN A 188 -6.97 0.51 19.07
CA ASN A 188 -8.07 0.82 18.16
C ASN A 188 -7.67 2.06 17.33
N VAL A 189 -7.34 1.85 16.06
CA VAL A 189 -6.85 2.90 15.17
C VAL A 189 -7.89 4.01 14.99
N VAL A 190 -9.18 3.66 14.90
CA VAL A 190 -10.27 4.64 14.74
C VAL A 190 -10.30 5.62 15.90
N GLU A 191 -10.29 5.12 17.13
CA GLU A 191 -10.28 5.95 18.34
C GLU A 191 -8.96 6.73 18.51
N TYR A 192 -7.85 6.15 18.05
CA TYR A 192 -6.55 6.79 18.19
C TYR A 192 -6.33 7.94 17.21
N MET A 193 -6.97 7.87 16.03
CA MET A 193 -6.84 8.90 14.97
C MET A 193 -7.26 10.30 15.45
N GLU A 194 -8.18 10.42 16.40
CA GLU A 194 -8.58 11.74 16.94
C GLU A 194 -7.43 12.51 17.61
N LYS A 195 -6.38 11.78 18.07
CA LYS A 195 -5.21 12.34 18.76
C LYS A 195 -4.11 12.79 17.80
N LEU A 196 -4.27 12.54 16.50
CA LEU A 196 -3.20 12.72 15.52
C LEU A 196 -3.48 13.94 14.62
N ASP A 197 -2.41 14.63 14.25
CA ASP A 197 -2.42 15.71 13.27
C ASP A 197 -2.20 15.20 11.84
N PHE A 198 -1.30 14.23 11.67
CA PHE A 198 -1.00 13.58 10.40
C PHE A 198 -0.34 12.21 10.63
N THR A 199 -0.15 11.45 9.57
CA THR A 199 0.50 10.13 9.67
C THR A 199 1.74 10.02 8.81
N ILE A 200 2.60 9.03 9.14
CA ILE A 200 3.81 8.69 8.39
C ILE A 200 3.84 7.20 8.04
N LEU A 201 4.33 6.87 6.84
CA LEU A 201 4.64 5.52 6.39
C LEU A 201 6.04 5.51 5.76
N THR A 202 6.94 4.65 6.25
CA THR A 202 8.34 4.59 5.82
C THR A 202 8.71 3.30 5.12
N SER A 203 7.72 2.48 4.76
CA SER A 203 7.94 1.16 4.16
C SER A 203 8.90 1.18 2.97
N ILE A 204 9.65 0.09 2.82
CA ILE A 204 10.53 -0.14 1.67
C ILE A 204 9.74 -0.67 0.48
N SER A 205 8.65 -1.41 0.75
CA SER A 205 7.76 -1.94 -0.29
C SER A 205 6.32 -1.97 0.23
N GLU A 206 5.39 -1.63 -0.64
CA GLU A 206 3.93 -1.72 -0.45
C GLU A 206 3.27 -2.01 -1.80
N GLY A 207 2.05 -2.56 -1.74
CA GLY A 207 1.12 -2.49 -2.86
C GLY A 207 0.24 -1.24 -2.72
N GLN A 208 -0.86 -1.39 -2.00
CA GLN A 208 -1.77 -0.30 -1.62
C GLN A 208 -1.93 -0.28 -0.09
N PRO A 209 -1.24 0.63 0.62
CA PRO A 209 -1.28 0.68 2.08
C PRO A 209 -2.63 1.18 2.58
N LEU A 210 -3.42 0.29 3.19
CA LEU A 210 -4.74 0.64 3.75
C LEU A 210 -4.63 1.68 4.87
N SER A 211 -3.55 1.67 5.63
CA SER A 211 -3.30 2.66 6.69
C SER A 211 -3.23 4.10 6.16
N VAL A 212 -2.75 4.30 4.92
CA VAL A 212 -2.76 5.60 4.25
C VAL A 212 -4.19 5.99 3.85
N LEU A 213 -4.97 5.05 3.29
CA LEU A 213 -6.37 5.30 2.97
C LEU A 213 -7.20 5.64 4.23
N GLU A 214 -7.02 4.89 5.30
CA GLU A 214 -7.68 5.13 6.59
C GLU A 214 -7.32 6.50 7.18
N SER A 215 -6.06 6.88 7.08
CA SER A 215 -5.56 8.19 7.49
C SER A 215 -6.21 9.33 6.69
N LEU A 216 -6.23 9.22 5.36
CA LEU A 216 -6.85 10.19 4.48
C LEU A 216 -8.36 10.27 4.71
N ALA A 217 -9.04 9.13 4.91
CA ALA A 217 -10.47 9.09 5.27
C ALA A 217 -10.76 9.86 6.56
N ALA A 218 -9.84 9.79 7.53
CA ALA A 218 -9.93 10.53 8.79
C ALA A 218 -9.45 12.00 8.68
N ARG A 219 -9.21 12.54 7.49
CA ARG A 219 -8.63 13.88 7.24
C ARG A 219 -7.25 14.09 7.85
N ARG A 220 -6.45 13.02 7.98
CA ARG A 220 -5.04 13.10 8.37
C ARG A 220 -4.21 12.97 7.10
N PRO A 221 -3.55 14.05 6.65
CA PRO A 221 -2.63 13.97 5.54
C PRO A 221 -1.46 13.05 5.90
N CYS A 222 -0.72 12.59 4.89
CA CYS A 222 0.35 11.62 5.13
C CYS A 222 1.71 12.12 4.62
N VAL A 223 2.77 11.64 5.28
CA VAL A 223 4.13 11.63 4.72
C VAL A 223 4.48 10.18 4.45
N THR A 224 4.80 9.84 3.20
CA THR A 224 5.07 8.44 2.82
C THR A 224 6.37 8.31 2.04
N THR A 225 6.92 7.12 2.02
CA THR A 225 7.90 6.72 1.02
C THR A 225 7.23 6.47 -0.32
N GLU A 226 7.99 6.60 -1.43
CA GLU A 226 7.53 6.38 -2.80
C GLU A 226 7.52 4.88 -3.13
N VAL A 227 6.54 4.19 -2.57
CA VAL A 227 6.35 2.74 -2.74
C VAL A 227 4.90 2.43 -3.13
N GLY A 228 4.70 1.40 -3.93
CA GLY A 228 3.37 1.00 -4.39
C GLY A 228 2.59 2.16 -5.01
N CYS A 229 1.37 2.37 -4.51
CA CYS A 229 0.50 3.46 -4.97
C CYS A 229 0.59 4.74 -4.12
N CYS A 230 1.55 4.88 -3.19
CA CYS A 230 1.61 6.02 -2.27
C CYS A 230 1.57 7.37 -3.00
N ARG A 231 2.27 7.50 -4.13
CA ARG A 231 2.21 8.71 -4.96
C ARG A 231 0.81 8.97 -5.52
N GLU A 232 0.14 7.96 -6.06
CA GLU A 232 -1.23 8.09 -6.57
C GLU A 232 -2.22 8.43 -5.46
N LEU A 233 -2.03 7.89 -4.24
CA LEU A 233 -2.86 8.21 -3.08
C LEU A 233 -2.69 9.65 -2.60
N LEU A 234 -1.48 10.21 -2.66
CA LEU A 234 -1.20 11.55 -2.11
C LEU A 234 -1.27 12.66 -3.15
N GLU A 235 -0.88 12.40 -4.38
CA GLU A 235 -0.82 13.41 -5.45
C GLU A 235 -1.99 13.29 -6.44
N GLY A 236 -2.69 12.13 -6.47
CA GLY A 236 -3.78 11.81 -7.39
C GLY A 236 -3.33 10.92 -8.53
N ALA A 237 -4.24 10.06 -8.98
CA ALA A 237 -4.14 9.26 -10.20
C ALA A 237 -4.60 10.08 -11.42
N PRO A 238 -4.38 9.61 -12.66
CA PRO A 238 -4.91 10.28 -13.85
C PRO A 238 -6.42 10.53 -13.75
N GLY A 239 -6.84 11.79 -13.88
CA GLY A 239 -8.24 12.21 -13.75
C GLY A 239 -8.67 12.63 -12.33
N ASP A 240 -7.74 12.62 -11.37
CA ASP A 240 -7.97 13.10 -10.00
C ASP A 240 -7.42 14.52 -9.83
N ASP A 241 -8.31 15.49 -9.75
CA ASP A 241 -7.99 16.92 -9.64
C ASP A 241 -8.16 17.48 -8.21
N PHE A 242 -8.28 16.62 -7.17
CA PHE A 242 -8.45 17.09 -5.78
C PHE A 242 -7.21 17.79 -5.23
N GLY A 243 -6.05 17.54 -5.83
CA GLY A 243 -4.77 18.12 -5.39
C GLY A 243 -4.04 17.28 -4.34
N VAL A 244 -2.96 17.82 -3.81
CA VAL A 244 -2.02 17.09 -2.96
C VAL A 244 -2.59 16.88 -1.55
N ALA A 245 -2.51 15.64 -1.04
CA ALA A 245 -2.99 15.21 0.28
C ALA A 245 -1.84 14.82 1.24
N GLY A 246 -0.58 15.09 0.87
CA GLY A 246 0.58 14.75 1.67
C GLY A 246 1.90 14.94 0.94
N PHE A 247 2.96 14.33 1.46
CA PHE A 247 4.30 14.39 0.85
C PHE A 247 4.85 12.99 0.61
N VAL A 248 5.54 12.81 -0.52
CA VAL A 248 6.20 11.56 -0.89
C VAL A 248 7.71 11.78 -0.92
N THR A 249 8.48 10.83 -0.39
CA THR A 249 9.94 10.85 -0.35
C THR A 249 10.52 9.52 -0.85
N PRO A 250 11.76 9.48 -1.34
CA PRO A 250 12.41 8.20 -1.63
C PRO A 250 12.47 7.29 -0.39
N PRO A 251 12.36 5.96 -0.54
CA PRO A 251 12.58 5.01 0.56
C PRO A 251 13.98 5.16 1.17
N MET A 252 14.10 4.84 2.47
CA MET A 252 15.37 4.88 3.24
C MET A 252 16.06 6.25 3.27
N TYR A 253 15.36 7.32 2.89
CA TYR A 253 15.91 8.67 2.84
C TYR A 253 15.47 9.49 4.07
N ARG A 254 16.14 9.24 5.23
CA ARG A 254 15.82 9.84 6.54
C ARG A 254 15.72 11.37 6.52
N LYS A 255 16.69 12.04 5.85
CA LYS A 255 16.69 13.51 5.77
C LYS A 255 15.46 14.04 5.01
N GLY A 256 15.13 13.46 3.87
CA GLY A 256 13.92 13.84 3.11
C GLY A 256 12.64 13.62 3.90
N LEU A 257 12.56 12.52 4.67
CA LEU A 257 11.43 12.26 5.58
C LEU A 257 11.35 13.31 6.70
N ALA A 258 12.47 13.66 7.34
CA ALA A 258 12.52 14.71 8.35
C ALA A 258 12.07 16.07 7.79
N ASP A 259 12.58 16.46 6.61
CA ASP A 259 12.22 17.71 5.94
C ASP A 259 10.72 17.72 5.51
N ALA A 260 10.17 16.58 5.07
CA ALA A 260 8.75 16.46 4.73
C ALA A 260 7.85 16.55 5.97
N MET A 261 8.22 15.89 7.08
CA MET A 261 7.52 16.02 8.36
C MET A 261 7.58 17.46 8.90
N GLU A 262 8.73 18.13 8.82
CA GLU A 262 8.89 19.53 9.23
C GLU A 262 7.92 20.44 8.44
N ARG A 263 7.86 20.28 7.12
CA ARG A 263 6.90 21.02 6.26
C ARG A 263 5.45 20.74 6.64
N MET A 264 5.13 19.53 7.08
CA MET A 264 3.82 19.17 7.57
C MET A 264 3.53 19.82 8.93
N CYS A 265 4.52 19.92 9.81
CA CYS A 265 4.39 20.55 11.14
C CYS A 265 4.16 22.06 11.09
N THR A 266 4.72 22.78 10.10
CA THR A 266 4.77 24.25 10.07
C THR A 266 3.43 24.95 9.89
N SER A 267 2.39 24.28 9.37
CA SER A 267 1.10 24.92 9.10
C SER A 267 -0.09 24.00 9.35
N ARG A 268 -0.84 24.28 10.41
CA ARG A 268 -2.10 23.58 10.72
C ARG A 268 -3.12 23.74 9.58
N ALA A 269 -3.25 24.94 9.02
CA ALA A 269 -4.20 25.19 7.94
C ALA A 269 -3.87 24.32 6.70
N ARG A 270 -2.59 24.18 6.35
CA ARG A 270 -2.16 23.30 5.25
C ARG A 270 -2.47 21.83 5.55
N ARG A 271 -2.26 21.36 6.79
CA ARG A 271 -2.61 19.98 7.18
C ARG A 271 -4.11 19.72 7.01
N ILE A 272 -4.94 20.66 7.44
CA ILE A 272 -6.42 20.54 7.31
C ILE A 272 -6.79 20.48 5.83
N GLU A 273 -6.30 21.40 5.00
CA GLU A 273 -6.59 21.45 3.56
C GLU A 273 -6.16 20.16 2.84
N MET A 274 -4.94 19.66 3.12
CA MET A 274 -4.45 18.39 2.57
C MET A 274 -5.30 17.21 3.05
N GLY A 275 -5.72 17.19 4.31
CA GLY A 275 -6.58 16.19 4.89
C GLY A 275 -7.96 16.14 4.21
N GLU A 276 -8.56 17.29 3.95
CA GLU A 276 -9.85 17.40 3.24
C GLU A 276 -9.75 16.89 1.78
N ARG A 277 -8.66 17.22 1.09
CA ARG A 277 -8.39 16.71 -0.27
C ARG A 277 -8.27 15.19 -0.25
N GLY A 278 -7.51 14.64 0.71
CA GLY A 278 -7.35 13.21 0.90
C GLY A 278 -8.68 12.51 1.18
N GLN A 279 -9.50 13.07 2.07
CA GLN A 279 -10.81 12.50 2.38
C GLN A 279 -11.73 12.46 1.16
N ARG A 280 -11.79 13.54 0.37
CA ARG A 280 -12.57 13.58 -0.88
C ARG A 280 -12.10 12.51 -1.86
N ARG A 281 -10.78 12.32 -2.02
CA ARG A 281 -10.18 11.29 -2.86
C ARG A 281 -10.63 9.90 -2.44
N VAL A 282 -10.54 9.57 -1.14
CA VAL A 282 -10.98 8.27 -0.62
C VAL A 282 -12.47 8.05 -0.83
N ALA A 283 -13.30 9.06 -0.52
CA ALA A 283 -14.75 9.01 -0.72
C ALA A 283 -15.15 8.83 -2.19
N THR A 284 -14.30 9.23 -3.13
CA THR A 284 -14.60 9.14 -4.57
C THR A 284 -14.13 7.84 -5.19
N TYR A 285 -12.95 7.31 -4.77
CA TYR A 285 -12.28 6.25 -5.52
C TYR A 285 -12.00 4.98 -4.72
N PHE A 286 -12.12 5.00 -3.37
CA PHE A 286 -11.61 3.92 -2.53
C PHE A 286 -12.65 3.42 -1.51
N LEU A 287 -13.92 3.42 -1.89
CA LEU A 287 -14.98 2.84 -1.07
C LEU A 287 -15.01 1.31 -1.22
N HIS A 288 -15.27 0.61 -0.12
CA HIS A 288 -15.39 -0.85 -0.11
C HIS A 288 -16.49 -1.33 -1.07
N GLU A 289 -17.62 -0.64 -1.10
CA GLU A 289 -18.75 -0.96 -1.97
C GLU A 289 -18.41 -0.81 -3.46
N GLN A 290 -17.60 0.19 -3.81
CA GLN A 290 -17.11 0.38 -5.19
C GLN A 290 -16.19 -0.76 -5.61
N MET A 291 -15.26 -1.18 -4.73
CA MET A 291 -14.41 -2.33 -4.99
C MET A 291 -15.26 -3.59 -5.27
N LEU A 292 -16.25 -3.87 -4.42
CA LEU A 292 -17.16 -5.01 -4.61
C LEU A 292 -17.96 -4.90 -5.90
N ALA A 293 -18.47 -3.71 -6.24
CA ALA A 293 -19.22 -3.48 -7.48
C ALA A 293 -18.33 -3.72 -8.71
N ASN A 294 -17.07 -3.26 -8.69
CA ASN A 294 -16.13 -3.48 -9.79
C ASN A 294 -15.79 -4.96 -9.98
N TYR A 295 -15.61 -5.73 -8.89
CA TYR A 295 -15.39 -7.17 -9.00
C TYR A 295 -16.64 -7.92 -9.48
N ARG A 296 -17.85 -7.52 -9.03
CA ARG A 296 -19.10 -8.08 -9.58
C ARG A 296 -19.21 -7.84 -11.07
N ALA A 297 -18.97 -6.61 -11.52
CA ALA A 297 -18.97 -6.29 -12.96
C ALA A 297 -17.94 -7.12 -13.75
N LEU A 298 -16.75 -7.37 -13.19
CA LEU A 298 -15.73 -8.22 -13.78
C LEU A 298 -16.20 -9.68 -13.91
N TYR A 299 -16.88 -10.23 -12.89
CA TYR A 299 -17.43 -11.57 -12.95
C TYR A 299 -18.61 -11.65 -13.93
N ASP A 300 -19.50 -10.65 -13.97
CA ASP A 300 -20.61 -10.58 -14.91
C ASP A 300 -20.12 -10.52 -16.36
N GLU A 301 -19.10 -9.71 -16.65
CA GLU A 301 -18.44 -9.66 -17.96
C GLU A 301 -17.86 -11.02 -18.34
N THR A 302 -17.20 -11.69 -17.38
CA THR A 302 -16.63 -13.02 -17.60
C THR A 302 -17.72 -14.06 -17.90
N ALA A 303 -18.78 -14.06 -17.10
CA ALA A 303 -19.91 -14.98 -17.30
C ALA A 303 -20.57 -14.77 -18.66
N GLN A 304 -20.74 -13.52 -19.09
CA GLN A 304 -21.30 -13.21 -20.40
C GLN A 304 -20.37 -13.64 -21.54
N ALA A 305 -19.07 -13.44 -21.42
CA ALA A 305 -18.09 -13.76 -22.46
C ALA A 305 -17.93 -15.28 -22.70
N PHE A 306 -18.24 -16.10 -21.69
CA PHE A 306 -18.05 -17.56 -21.72
C PHE A 306 -19.33 -18.35 -21.52
N ASP A 307 -20.52 -17.72 -21.65
CA ASP A 307 -21.84 -18.33 -21.48
C ASP A 307 -21.97 -19.16 -20.19
N LEU A 308 -21.45 -18.59 -19.08
CA LEU A 308 -21.50 -19.24 -17.76
C LEU A 308 -22.85 -19.01 -17.09
N PRO A 309 -23.34 -19.95 -16.24
CA PRO A 309 -24.55 -19.74 -15.45
C PRO A 309 -24.40 -18.56 -14.50
N ARG A 310 -25.44 -17.73 -14.38
CA ARG A 310 -25.51 -16.62 -13.42
C ARG A 310 -26.25 -17.07 -12.16
N GLU A 311 -25.89 -16.51 -10.99
CA GLU A 311 -26.63 -16.75 -9.77
C GLU A 311 -28.11 -16.37 -9.98
N GLY A 312 -29.01 -17.36 -9.93
CA GLY A 312 -30.46 -17.17 -9.99
C GLY A 312 -31.14 -17.70 -11.26
N GLU A 313 -30.41 -18.33 -12.20
CA GLU A 313 -30.98 -19.09 -13.32
C GLU A 313 -31.02 -20.61 -13.07
#